data_5df01060818e9b75f987c77c90fc1f4f
#
_entry.id   5df01060818e9b75f987c77c90fc1f4f
#
_cell.length_a   1.000
_cell.length_b   1.000
_cell.length_c   1.000
_cell.angle_alpha   90.00
_cell.angle_beta   90.00
_cell.angle_gamma   90.00
#
_symmetry.space_group_name_H-M   'P 1'
#
loop_
_entity.id
_entity.type
_entity.pdbx_description
1 polymer ?
#
loop_
_entity_poly.entity_id
_entity_poly.type
_entity_poly.pdbx_seq_one_letter_code
_entity_poly.pdbx_strand_id
1 'polypeptide(L)'
;MIWHGPPGFGDIYTLPGFLKDELSVFYEAFPDFNADFDIIFANENFVAATGYVTGTHEGDWLGIPATGKPIKMRYSDFWLIKDGKLSENWVMLDHLGVLKQIGIDPCSKKNQTDLLY
;
A
#
# COMPACT_ATOMS: atom_id res chain seq x y z
N MET A 1 9.46 -1.46 -15.67
CA MET A 1 9.34 -0.84 -14.34
C MET A 1 9.49 -1.90 -13.26
N ILE A 2 10.26 -1.59 -12.25
CA ILE A 2 10.40 -2.45 -11.08
C ILE A 2 9.65 -1.81 -9.91
N TRP A 3 8.77 -2.56 -9.27
CA TRP A 3 8.02 -2.13 -8.10
C TRP A 3 8.60 -2.82 -6.86
N HIS A 4 9.03 -2.03 -5.89
CA HIS A 4 9.53 -2.51 -4.60
C HIS A 4 8.45 -2.25 -3.55
N GLY A 5 7.75 -3.29 -3.17
CA GLY A 5 6.66 -3.20 -2.20
C GLY A 5 7.16 -3.07 -0.76
N PRO A 6 6.23 -2.84 0.16
CA PRO A 6 6.55 -2.83 1.59
C PRO A 6 7.11 -4.18 2.03
N PRO A 7 7.83 -4.22 3.15
CA PRO A 7 8.31 -5.49 3.71
C PRO A 7 7.20 -6.54 3.80
N GLY A 8 7.47 -7.73 3.31
CA GLY A 8 6.51 -8.83 3.25
C GLY A 8 5.78 -8.98 1.93
N PHE A 9 5.79 -7.95 1.06
CA PHE A 9 5.14 -7.99 -0.26
C PHE A 9 6.11 -8.26 -1.40
N GLY A 10 7.41 -8.05 -1.18
CA GLY A 10 8.43 -8.33 -2.17
C GLY A 10 8.45 -7.36 -3.34
N ASP A 11 9.11 -7.78 -4.41
CA ASP A 11 9.32 -6.98 -5.61
C ASP A 11 8.53 -7.55 -6.79
N ILE A 12 8.08 -6.66 -7.68
CA ILE A 12 7.43 -7.02 -8.93
C ILE A 12 8.21 -6.35 -10.06
N TYR A 13 8.63 -7.15 -11.05
CA TYR A 13 9.59 -6.72 -12.06
C TYR A 13 8.98 -6.30 -13.40
N THR A 14 7.67 -6.44 -13.56
CA THR A 14 6.99 -6.07 -14.80
C THR A 14 5.75 -5.24 -14.53
N LEU A 15 5.40 -4.36 -15.48
CA LEU A 15 4.16 -3.59 -15.39
C LEU A 15 2.92 -4.49 -15.41
N PRO A 16 2.81 -5.52 -16.30
CA PRO A 16 1.67 -6.43 -16.21
C PRO A 16 1.54 -7.15 -14.88
N GLY A 17 2.65 -7.57 -14.27
CA GLY A 17 2.66 -8.19 -12.95
C GLY A 17 2.16 -7.23 -11.88
N PHE A 18 2.60 -5.97 -11.90
CA PHE A 18 2.13 -4.95 -10.97
C PHE A 18 0.62 -4.71 -11.08
N LEU A 19 0.11 -4.58 -12.30
CA LEU A 19 -1.32 -4.37 -12.54
C LEU A 19 -2.16 -5.55 -12.04
N LYS A 20 -1.68 -6.77 -12.22
CA LYS A 20 -2.39 -7.98 -11.83
C LYS A 20 -2.28 -8.29 -10.34
N ASP A 21 -1.07 -8.26 -9.79
CA ASP A 21 -0.78 -8.80 -8.45
C ASP A 21 -0.91 -7.76 -7.35
N GLU A 22 -0.80 -6.48 -7.68
CA GLU A 22 -0.89 -5.42 -6.68
C GLU A 22 -2.10 -4.52 -6.90
N LEU A 23 -2.17 -3.87 -8.04
CA LEU A 23 -3.18 -2.84 -8.25
C LEU A 23 -4.60 -3.42 -8.33
N SER A 24 -4.79 -4.50 -9.08
CA SER A 24 -6.12 -5.11 -9.21
C SER A 24 -6.61 -5.70 -7.89
N VAL A 25 -5.71 -6.30 -7.13
CA VAL A 25 -6.04 -6.85 -5.79
C VAL A 25 -6.49 -5.74 -4.85
N PHE A 26 -5.80 -4.61 -4.87
CA PHE A 26 -6.18 -3.47 -4.04
C PHE A 26 -7.52 -2.87 -4.49
N TYR A 27 -7.78 -2.76 -5.79
CA TYR A 27 -9.04 -2.29 -6.32
C TYR A 27 -10.23 -3.19 -5.96
N GLU A 28 -10.01 -4.50 -5.92
CA GLU A 28 -11.07 -5.44 -5.51
C GLU A 28 -11.42 -5.26 -4.03
N ALA A 29 -10.42 -5.03 -3.19
CA ALA A 29 -10.62 -4.82 -1.75
C ALA A 29 -11.20 -3.45 -1.43
N PHE A 30 -10.76 -2.41 -2.14
CA PHE A 30 -11.14 -1.01 -1.91
C PHE A 30 -11.52 -0.35 -3.24
N PRO A 31 -12.70 -0.67 -3.81
CA PRO A 31 -13.06 -0.20 -5.15
C PRO A 31 -13.22 1.31 -5.27
N ASP A 32 -13.48 2.01 -4.16
CA ASP A 32 -13.64 3.46 -4.10
C ASP A 32 -12.37 4.18 -3.64
N PHE A 33 -11.20 3.53 -3.70
CA PHE A 33 -10.00 4.16 -3.15
C PHE A 33 -9.63 5.45 -3.89
N ASN A 34 -9.11 6.40 -3.12
CA ASN A 34 -8.59 7.67 -3.61
C ASN A 34 -7.28 7.99 -2.90
N ALA A 35 -6.27 8.40 -3.67
CA ALA A 35 -4.96 8.76 -3.14
C ALA A 35 -4.72 10.26 -3.30
N ASP A 36 -4.36 10.93 -2.20
CA ASP A 36 -4.04 12.34 -2.17
C ASP A 36 -2.62 12.57 -1.64
N PHE A 37 -1.94 13.57 -2.16
CA PHE A 37 -0.61 13.97 -1.70
C PHE A 37 -0.72 15.06 -0.65
N ASP A 38 0.03 14.93 0.46
CA ASP A 38 0.31 16.02 1.40
C ASP A 38 1.57 16.76 0.99
N ILE A 39 2.59 15.98 0.64
CA ILE A 39 3.92 16.48 0.31
C ILE A 39 4.36 15.78 -0.97
N ILE A 40 4.82 16.54 -1.93
CA ILE A 40 5.44 16.01 -3.15
C ILE A 40 6.60 16.93 -3.54
N PHE A 41 7.73 16.35 -3.89
CA PHE A 41 8.87 17.09 -4.42
C PHE A 41 9.68 16.22 -5.37
N ALA A 42 10.51 16.85 -6.17
CA ALA A 42 11.30 16.18 -7.18
C ALA A 42 12.67 16.84 -7.35
N ASN A 43 13.64 16.04 -7.73
CA ASN A 43 14.91 16.50 -8.28
C ASN A 43 15.03 15.98 -9.72
N GLU A 44 16.25 15.96 -10.28
CA GLU A 44 16.47 15.59 -11.69
C GLU A 44 15.93 14.23 -12.07
N ASN A 45 16.05 13.23 -11.18
CA ASN A 45 15.76 11.84 -11.49
C ASN A 45 14.70 11.22 -10.61
N PHE A 46 14.44 11.77 -9.43
CA PHE A 46 13.54 11.20 -8.45
C PHE A 46 12.34 12.08 -8.17
N VAL A 47 11.20 11.45 -7.96
CA VAL A 47 10.01 12.05 -7.38
C VAL A 47 9.73 11.37 -6.06
N ALA A 48 9.44 12.14 -5.02
CA ALA A 48 9.05 11.63 -3.71
C ALA A 48 7.71 12.23 -3.31
N ALA A 49 6.82 11.40 -2.77
CA ALA A 49 5.52 11.86 -2.32
C ALA A 49 5.09 11.09 -1.08
N THR A 50 4.32 11.75 -0.22
CA THR A 50 3.63 11.11 0.89
C THR A 50 2.21 11.69 0.99
N GLY A 51 1.28 10.91 1.48
CA GLY A 51 -0.12 11.30 1.60
C GLY A 51 -0.95 10.18 2.18
N TYR A 52 -2.24 10.18 1.84
CA TYR A 52 -3.18 9.18 2.32
C TYR A 52 -3.96 8.55 1.17
N VAL A 53 -4.21 7.25 1.31
CA VAL A 53 -5.23 6.54 0.54
C VAL A 53 -6.44 6.38 1.44
N THR A 54 -7.60 6.75 0.94
CA THR A 54 -8.89 6.52 1.61
C THR A 54 -9.72 5.55 0.79
N GLY A 55 -10.59 4.81 1.44
CA GLY A 55 -11.48 3.87 0.76
C GLY A 55 -12.35 3.14 1.75
N THR A 56 -13.15 2.20 1.24
CA THR A 56 -14.04 1.35 2.03
C THR A 56 -13.71 -0.10 1.77
N HIS A 57 -13.56 -0.90 2.83
CA HIS A 57 -13.25 -2.32 2.74
C HIS A 57 -14.47 -3.11 2.28
N GLU A 58 -14.61 -3.22 0.96
CA GLU A 58 -15.78 -3.85 0.31
C GLU A 58 -15.48 -5.19 -0.36
N GLY A 59 -14.23 -5.61 -0.40
CA GLY A 59 -13.80 -6.90 -0.93
C GLY A 59 -12.76 -7.54 -0.03
N ASP A 60 -12.48 -8.82 -0.24
CA ASP A 60 -11.48 -9.55 0.54
C ASP A 60 -10.11 -8.88 0.41
N TRP A 61 -9.43 -8.72 1.54
CA TRP A 61 -8.09 -8.16 1.59
C TRP A 61 -7.23 -8.94 2.58
N LEU A 62 -6.10 -9.45 2.10
CA LEU A 62 -5.18 -10.28 2.90
C LEU A 62 -5.90 -11.45 3.61
N GLY A 63 -6.88 -12.05 2.94
CA GLY A 63 -7.69 -13.13 3.50
C GLY A 63 -8.78 -12.67 4.46
N ILE A 64 -9.00 -11.36 4.62
CA ILE A 64 -10.00 -10.82 5.53
C ILE A 64 -11.24 -10.46 4.71
N PRO A 65 -12.41 -11.05 5.02
CA PRO A 65 -13.66 -10.71 4.32
C PRO A 65 -14.04 -9.25 4.51
N ALA A 66 -14.75 -8.71 3.53
CA ALA A 66 -15.22 -7.33 3.52
C ALA A 66 -15.91 -6.95 4.83
N THR A 67 -15.47 -5.85 5.46
CA THR A 67 -16.04 -5.35 6.72
C THR A 67 -16.98 -4.17 6.51
N GLY A 68 -16.95 -3.53 5.34
CA GLY A 68 -17.70 -2.30 5.08
C GLY A 68 -17.16 -1.07 5.80
N LYS A 69 -16.00 -1.18 6.45
CA LYS A 69 -15.43 -0.08 7.24
C LYS A 69 -14.60 0.84 6.36
N PRO A 70 -14.64 2.17 6.63
CA PRO A 70 -13.76 3.11 5.95
C PRO A 70 -12.33 2.97 6.46
N ILE A 71 -11.37 3.19 5.56
CA ILE A 71 -9.96 3.19 5.91
C ILE A 71 -9.27 4.47 5.45
N LYS A 72 -8.21 4.83 6.16
CA LYS A 72 -7.29 5.90 5.79
C LYS A 72 -5.88 5.39 6.01
N MET A 73 -5.13 5.22 4.93
CA MET A 73 -3.81 4.60 4.95
C MET A 73 -2.74 5.61 4.55
N ARG A 74 -1.76 5.81 5.42
CA ARG A 74 -0.58 6.62 5.07
C ARG A 74 0.27 5.86 4.06
N TYR A 75 0.77 6.56 3.05
CA TYR A 75 1.73 6.01 2.10
C TYR A 75 2.90 6.97 1.90
N SER A 76 4.03 6.41 1.47
CA SER A 76 5.18 7.15 0.97
C SER A 76 5.72 6.44 -0.25
N ASP A 77 5.95 7.21 -1.32
CA ASP A 77 6.39 6.70 -2.60
C ASP A 77 7.65 7.42 -3.06
N PHE A 78 8.54 6.66 -3.69
CA PHE A 78 9.69 7.19 -4.40
C PHE A 78 9.67 6.60 -5.80
N TRP A 79 9.87 7.45 -6.81
CA TRP A 79 9.95 7.02 -8.22
C TRP A 79 11.26 7.46 -8.81
N LEU A 80 11.93 6.54 -9.52
CA LEU A 80 13.08 6.85 -10.36
C LEU A 80 12.58 7.04 -11.79
N ILE A 81 12.94 8.18 -12.39
CA ILE A 81 12.58 8.52 -13.75
C ILE A 81 13.83 8.40 -14.62
N LYS A 82 13.76 7.61 -15.69
CA LYS A 82 14.80 7.49 -16.71
C LYS A 82 14.19 7.69 -18.08
N ASP A 83 14.82 8.55 -18.90
CA ASP A 83 14.37 8.80 -20.27
C ASP A 83 12.88 9.14 -20.36
N GLY A 84 12.38 9.93 -19.41
CA GLY A 84 10.98 10.34 -19.33
C GLY A 84 10.01 9.25 -18.91
N LYS A 85 10.51 8.11 -18.42
CA LYS A 85 9.67 6.95 -18.01
C LYS A 85 9.93 6.56 -16.58
N LEU A 86 8.89 6.05 -15.91
CA LEU A 86 9.02 5.43 -14.61
C LEU A 86 9.85 4.15 -14.73
N SER A 87 11.01 4.14 -14.09
CA SER A 87 11.92 3.00 -14.09
C SER A 87 11.74 2.12 -12.87
N GLU A 88 11.68 2.72 -11.69
CA GLU A 88 11.50 2.01 -10.42
C GLU A 88 10.59 2.80 -9.49
N ASN A 89 9.89 2.07 -8.62
CA ASN A 89 9.02 2.65 -7.59
C ASN A 89 9.29 1.91 -6.27
N TRP A 90 9.54 2.66 -5.21
CA TRP A 90 9.65 2.16 -3.84
C TRP A 90 8.47 2.68 -3.06
N VAL A 91 7.75 1.78 -2.40
CA VAL A 91 6.50 2.11 -1.72
C VAL A 91 6.53 1.66 -0.27
N MET A 92 6.07 2.52 0.62
CA MET A 92 5.79 2.19 2.02
C MET A 92 4.31 2.47 2.28
N LEU A 93 3.62 1.48 2.82
CA LEU A 93 2.18 1.53 3.12
C LEU A 93 1.94 1.15 4.58
N ASP A 94 1.03 1.86 5.24
CA ASP A 94 0.66 1.58 6.63
C ASP A 94 -0.40 0.47 6.71
N HIS A 95 0.00 -0.75 6.41
CA HIS A 95 -0.88 -1.90 6.47
C HIS A 95 -1.37 -2.20 7.89
N LEU A 96 -0.53 -1.98 8.91
CA LEU A 96 -0.92 -2.18 10.30
C LEU A 96 -2.08 -1.26 10.71
N GLY A 97 -2.01 0.00 10.28
CA GLY A 97 -3.07 0.98 10.53
C GLY A 97 -4.38 0.55 9.90
N VAL A 98 -4.34 0.06 8.65
CA VAL A 98 -5.53 -0.45 7.96
C VAL A 98 -6.12 -1.65 8.68
N LEU A 99 -5.29 -2.62 9.08
CA LEU A 99 -5.75 -3.79 9.82
C LEU A 99 -6.49 -3.38 11.10
N LYS A 100 -5.95 -2.44 11.87
CA LYS A 100 -6.62 -1.91 13.07
C LYS A 100 -7.97 -1.28 12.74
N GLN A 101 -8.03 -0.51 11.66
CA GLN A 101 -9.26 0.18 11.24
C GLN A 101 -10.36 -0.79 10.83
N ILE A 102 -10.02 -1.92 10.26
CA ILE A 102 -11.00 -2.96 9.88
C ILE A 102 -11.27 -3.98 10.99
N GLY A 103 -10.71 -3.77 12.18
CA GLY A 103 -11.04 -4.56 13.36
C GLY A 103 -10.05 -5.62 13.77
N ILE A 104 -8.85 -5.65 13.14
CA ILE A 104 -7.80 -6.58 13.49
C ILE A 104 -6.63 -5.81 14.06
N ASP A 105 -6.28 -6.07 15.31
CA ASP A 105 -5.14 -5.42 15.97
C ASP A 105 -4.00 -6.42 16.15
N PRO A 106 -3.04 -6.48 15.22
CA PRO A 106 -1.89 -7.37 15.34
C PRO A 106 -0.92 -6.96 16.45
N CYS A 107 -1.07 -5.73 16.98
CA CYS A 107 -0.24 -5.19 18.04
C CYS A 107 -0.91 -5.26 19.41
N SER A 108 -2.02 -6.00 19.56
CA SER A 108 -2.68 -6.20 20.86
C SER A 108 -1.75 -6.97 21.80
N LYS A 109 -1.96 -6.80 23.13
CA LYS A 109 -1.15 -7.51 24.13
C LYS A 109 -1.17 -9.02 23.94
N LYS A 110 -2.32 -9.58 23.58
CA LYS A 110 -2.46 -11.02 23.32
C LYS A 110 -1.59 -11.44 22.14
N ASN A 111 -1.67 -10.71 21.03
CA ASN A 111 -0.90 -11.02 19.83
C ASN A 111 0.60 -10.82 20.07
N GLN A 112 0.98 -9.79 20.82
CA GLN A 112 2.38 -9.56 21.17
C GLN A 112 2.94 -10.71 22.03
N THR A 113 2.16 -11.20 22.98
CA THR A 113 2.56 -12.34 23.81
C THR A 113 2.75 -13.59 22.95
N ASP A 114 1.83 -13.87 22.04
CA ASP A 114 1.92 -15.02 21.14
C ASP A 114 3.16 -14.92 20.22
N LEU A 115 3.53 -13.72 19.79
CA LEU A 115 4.71 -13.51 18.97
C LEU A 115 6.02 -13.67 19.73
N LEU A 116 6.03 -13.38 21.03
CA LEU A 116 7.23 -13.47 21.86
C LEU A 116 7.50 -14.89 22.37
N TYR A 117 6.53 -15.73 22.40
CA TYR A 117 6.60 -17.09 22.88
C TYR A 117 6.09 -18.08 21.86
#